data_abfa6e55dafb31b048b066d760bfc702
#
_entry.id   abfa6e55dafb31b048b066d760bfc702
#
_cell.length_a   1.000
_cell.length_b   1.000
_cell.length_c   1.000
_cell.angle_alpha   90.00
_cell.angle_beta   90.00
_cell.angle_gamma   90.00
#
_symmetry.space_group_name_H-M   'P 1'
#
loop_
_entity.id
_entity.type
_entity.pdbx_description
1 polymer ?
#
loop_
_entity_poly.entity_id
_entity_poly.type
_entity_poly.pdbx_seq_one_letter_code
_entity_poly.pdbx_strand_id
1 'polypeptide(L)'
;MTDISTLPIDIHCSKLLDWLRSRRHIKSEWPQKLAQIRQLISSAIGDMPENDEIAALLSNASLLTYVQCKKIVDILSTTEADTKNIFGRYSSQRMKDWQNIIAKYEEDSVYLAEIASLLVDLAQYQIPSLKKRISRLEATIQDCEKKKNDYERQARDADLLFIKVCERYNISGSNVPLELINLASNLPEKHEEIVAELRSLWPTVEHYIAFFNYVLGSKLNEEAMVKNFEIFRFIVENGNVTTFQFKRGFAPSEIISLQDSILQQLEKQVDKNEDEIDFGDDLFETEAVQSADYGIEEIAVVDGKNLKDSNTKSHPNLEDRVARGEEALTVLENVFTNALLLTELLELKSFFKMRHHELNTDHFASELLFANDSVRLLANGMSFVEKWLQATEQIIQKLQDPVLCHLTELRSKAEYLEYLSSEIYSHKERAEKCRQTVDALNNRQKDATKEIQQLLEEIQNLAAIAKDLKSFIEQNISKRYNNRKVNIVGSTVTI
;
A
#
# COMPACT_ATOMS: atom_id res chain seq x y z
N MET A 1 26.74 -53.11 -53.05
CA MET A 1 25.32 -52.61 -53.02
C MET A 1 24.75 -52.97 -51.66
N THR A 2 24.51 -51.99 -50.79
CA THR A 2 23.84 -52.23 -49.53
C THR A 2 22.43 -52.73 -49.83
N ASP A 3 22.10 -53.89 -49.33
CA ASP A 3 20.78 -54.51 -49.55
C ASP A 3 19.72 -53.62 -48.97
N ILE A 4 18.83 -53.01 -49.83
CA ILE A 4 17.78 -52.07 -49.49
C ILE A 4 16.82 -52.69 -48.43
N SER A 5 16.78 -54.01 -48.34
CA SER A 5 15.95 -54.76 -47.39
C SER A 5 16.46 -54.65 -45.93
N THR A 6 17.69 -54.25 -45.70
CA THR A 6 18.30 -54.15 -44.36
C THR A 6 18.29 -52.73 -43.77
N LEU A 7 17.98 -51.71 -44.58
CA LEU A 7 17.91 -50.33 -44.11
C LEU A 7 16.71 -50.12 -43.16
N PRO A 8 16.85 -49.40 -42.04
CA PRO A 8 15.74 -49.13 -41.14
C PRO A 8 14.65 -48.30 -41.82
N ILE A 9 13.42 -48.46 -41.36
CA ILE A 9 12.27 -47.65 -41.82
C ILE A 9 12.10 -46.52 -40.80
N ASP A 10 12.46 -45.33 -41.20
CA ASP A 10 12.29 -44.15 -40.34
C ASP A 10 10.97 -43.46 -40.70
N ILE A 11 10.09 -43.25 -39.67
CA ILE A 11 8.79 -42.66 -39.81
C ILE A 11 8.72 -41.42 -38.90
N HIS A 12 8.45 -40.25 -39.46
CA HIS A 12 8.29 -39.05 -38.63
C HIS A 12 6.98 -39.11 -37.84
N CYS A 13 7.02 -38.87 -36.53
CA CYS A 13 5.88 -39.02 -35.64
C CYS A 13 4.67 -38.19 -36.13
N SER A 14 4.87 -36.94 -36.58
CA SER A 14 3.79 -36.09 -37.12
C SER A 14 3.12 -36.63 -38.38
N LYS A 15 3.78 -37.51 -39.12
CA LYS A 15 3.30 -38.11 -40.35
C LYS A 15 2.90 -39.58 -40.16
N LEU A 16 2.90 -40.09 -38.95
CA LEU A 16 2.67 -41.48 -38.63
C LEU A 16 1.29 -41.97 -39.12
N LEU A 17 0.24 -41.27 -38.83
CA LEU A 17 -1.12 -41.62 -39.30
C LEU A 17 -1.27 -41.58 -40.82
N ASP A 18 -0.70 -40.59 -41.48
CA ASP A 18 -0.70 -40.48 -42.93
C ASP A 18 0.11 -41.60 -43.57
N TRP A 19 1.25 -41.95 -42.97
CA TRP A 19 2.06 -43.05 -43.42
C TRP A 19 1.33 -44.40 -43.31
N LEU A 20 0.69 -44.68 -42.16
CA LEU A 20 -0.11 -45.89 -41.94
C LEU A 20 -1.28 -45.98 -42.94
N ARG A 21 -1.94 -44.89 -43.26
CA ARG A 21 -3.02 -44.81 -44.23
C ARG A 21 -2.51 -45.02 -45.65
N SER A 22 -1.45 -44.36 -46.06
CA SER A 22 -0.90 -44.45 -47.43
C SER A 22 -0.35 -45.85 -47.74
N ARG A 23 0.14 -46.57 -46.75
CA ARG A 23 0.61 -47.95 -46.85
C ARG A 23 -0.52 -48.99 -46.64
N ARG A 24 -1.78 -48.57 -46.51
CA ARG A 24 -2.97 -49.41 -46.32
C ARG A 24 -2.91 -50.29 -45.05
N HIS A 25 -2.14 -49.86 -44.01
CA HIS A 25 -2.13 -50.57 -42.75
C HIS A 25 -3.39 -50.25 -41.90
N ILE A 26 -4.01 -49.11 -42.13
CA ILE A 26 -5.27 -48.69 -41.54
C ILE A 26 -6.22 -48.16 -42.64
N LYS A 27 -7.51 -48.34 -42.45
CA LYS A 27 -8.55 -47.75 -43.32
C LYS A 27 -8.89 -46.34 -42.96
N SER A 28 -9.42 -45.54 -43.89
CA SER A 28 -9.81 -44.12 -43.64
C SER A 28 -10.98 -43.98 -42.65
N GLU A 29 -11.83 -45.04 -42.56
CA GLU A 29 -13.03 -45.07 -41.70
C GLU A 29 -12.71 -45.45 -40.23
N TRP A 30 -11.44 -45.60 -39.86
CA TRP A 30 -11.04 -45.98 -38.51
C TRP A 30 -11.65 -45.11 -37.39
N PRO A 31 -11.86 -43.77 -37.53
CA PRO A 31 -12.43 -42.97 -36.45
C PRO A 31 -13.92 -43.34 -36.15
N GLN A 32 -14.69 -43.71 -37.18
CA GLN A 32 -16.05 -44.16 -37.00
C GLN A 32 -16.13 -45.53 -36.32
N LYS A 33 -15.24 -46.47 -36.73
CA LYS A 33 -15.11 -47.77 -36.08
C LYS A 33 -14.64 -47.64 -34.63
N LEU A 34 -13.68 -46.75 -34.34
CA LEU A 34 -13.25 -46.48 -32.99
C LEU A 34 -14.37 -45.93 -32.10
N ALA A 35 -15.22 -45.02 -32.63
CA ALA A 35 -16.37 -44.51 -31.91
C ALA A 35 -17.37 -45.64 -31.51
N GLN A 36 -17.59 -46.60 -32.44
CA GLN A 36 -18.43 -47.79 -32.14
C GLN A 36 -17.79 -48.68 -31.05
N ILE A 37 -16.49 -48.88 -31.15
CA ILE A 37 -15.72 -49.66 -30.12
C ILE A 37 -15.84 -48.96 -28.75
N ARG A 38 -15.71 -47.63 -28.70
CA ARG A 38 -15.85 -46.87 -27.45
C ARG A 38 -17.24 -47.02 -26.82
N GLN A 39 -18.28 -47.09 -27.63
CA GLN A 39 -19.67 -47.37 -27.13
C GLN A 39 -19.75 -48.80 -26.55
N LEU A 40 -19.16 -49.80 -27.20
CA LEU A 40 -19.12 -51.18 -26.71
C LEU A 40 -18.35 -51.28 -25.37
N ILE A 41 -17.20 -50.59 -25.27
CA ILE A 41 -16.43 -50.49 -24.03
C ILE A 41 -17.25 -49.88 -22.92
N SER A 42 -17.94 -48.74 -23.17
CA SER A 42 -18.80 -48.08 -22.20
C SER A 42 -19.91 -49.01 -21.68
N SER A 43 -20.50 -49.80 -22.57
CA SER A 43 -21.52 -50.79 -22.18
C SER A 43 -20.91 -51.96 -21.38
N ALA A 44 -19.73 -52.45 -21.76
CA ALA A 44 -19.07 -53.57 -21.09
C ALA A 44 -18.49 -53.24 -19.67
N ILE A 45 -18.16 -51.97 -19.45
CA ILE A 45 -17.73 -51.47 -18.11
C ILE A 45 -18.85 -51.63 -17.08
N GLY A 46 -20.11 -51.49 -17.47
CA GLY A 46 -21.24 -51.61 -16.55
C GLY A 46 -21.41 -53.03 -15.95
N ASP A 47 -20.84 -54.09 -16.53
CA ASP A 47 -20.88 -55.48 -16.08
C ASP A 47 -19.47 -56.02 -15.80
N MET A 48 -18.77 -55.45 -14.79
CA MET A 48 -17.41 -55.92 -14.44
C MET A 48 -17.39 -56.61 -13.09
N PRO A 49 -16.54 -57.69 -12.92
CA PRO A 49 -16.38 -58.36 -11.62
C PRO A 49 -15.63 -57.43 -10.67
N GLU A 50 -15.87 -57.62 -9.36
CA GLU A 50 -15.07 -57.02 -8.30
C GLU A 50 -13.66 -57.62 -8.29
N ASN A 51 -12.76 -57.00 -9.04
CA ASN A 51 -11.36 -57.37 -9.11
C ASN A 51 -10.51 -56.10 -9.06
N ASP A 52 -9.57 -56.03 -8.11
CA ASP A 52 -8.71 -54.84 -7.88
C ASP A 52 -7.84 -54.48 -9.09
N GLU A 53 -7.34 -55.47 -9.81
CA GLU A 53 -6.52 -55.23 -11.01
C GLU A 53 -7.34 -54.63 -12.17
N ILE A 54 -8.58 -55.09 -12.34
CA ILE A 54 -9.49 -54.53 -13.35
C ILE A 54 -9.94 -53.13 -12.90
N ALA A 55 -10.25 -52.94 -11.61
CA ALA A 55 -10.60 -51.62 -11.08
C ALA A 55 -9.48 -50.59 -11.29
N ALA A 56 -8.22 -50.99 -11.10
CA ALA A 56 -7.06 -50.15 -11.37
C ALA A 56 -6.92 -49.80 -12.86
N LEU A 57 -7.20 -50.72 -13.79
CA LEU A 57 -7.23 -50.44 -15.23
C LEU A 57 -8.38 -49.53 -15.64
N LEU A 58 -9.54 -49.64 -14.99
CA LEU A 58 -10.74 -48.85 -15.26
C LEU A 58 -10.74 -47.44 -14.60
N SER A 59 -9.93 -47.25 -13.56
CA SER A 59 -9.80 -45.93 -12.89
C SER A 59 -9.35 -44.83 -13.87
N ASN A 60 -8.60 -45.20 -14.92
CA ASN A 60 -8.22 -44.31 -16.02
C ASN A 60 -9.07 -44.58 -17.27
N ALA A 61 -10.41 -44.56 -17.14
CA ALA A 61 -11.34 -44.90 -18.23
C ALA A 61 -11.12 -44.09 -19.54
N SER A 62 -10.60 -42.86 -19.44
CA SER A 62 -10.26 -42.01 -20.59
C SER A 62 -9.08 -42.54 -21.41
N LEU A 63 -8.26 -43.42 -20.85
CA LEU A 63 -7.07 -44.01 -21.45
C LEU A 63 -7.21 -45.53 -21.78
N LEU A 64 -8.45 -46.06 -21.74
CA LEU A 64 -8.71 -47.45 -22.12
C LEU A 64 -8.45 -47.65 -23.62
N THR A 65 -7.23 -48.09 -23.94
CA THR A 65 -6.84 -48.44 -25.31
C THR A 65 -6.91 -49.95 -25.52
N TYR A 66 -6.65 -50.40 -26.75
CA TYR A 66 -6.56 -51.83 -27.11
C TYR A 66 -5.66 -52.60 -26.12
N VAL A 67 -4.54 -52.03 -25.69
CA VAL A 67 -3.60 -52.70 -24.76
C VAL A 67 -4.24 -53.02 -23.41
N GLN A 68 -4.98 -52.06 -22.85
CA GLN A 68 -5.69 -52.29 -21.60
C GLN A 68 -6.87 -53.26 -21.76
N CYS A 69 -7.64 -53.12 -22.88
CA CYS A 69 -8.71 -54.07 -23.18
C CYS A 69 -8.18 -55.51 -23.29
N LYS A 70 -7.00 -55.69 -23.86
CA LYS A 70 -6.38 -57.00 -23.96
C LYS A 70 -5.96 -57.55 -22.58
N LYS A 71 -5.38 -56.72 -21.71
CA LYS A 71 -5.09 -57.08 -20.31
C LYS A 71 -6.35 -57.49 -19.54
N ILE A 72 -7.47 -56.75 -19.73
CA ILE A 72 -8.75 -57.12 -19.14
C ILE A 72 -9.21 -58.50 -19.61
N VAL A 73 -9.12 -58.80 -20.90
CA VAL A 73 -9.45 -60.12 -21.44
C VAL A 73 -8.52 -61.20 -20.85
N ASP A 74 -7.21 -60.93 -20.70
CA ASP A 74 -6.25 -61.88 -20.11
C ASP A 74 -6.63 -62.13 -18.63
N ILE A 75 -6.97 -61.13 -17.85
CA ILE A 75 -7.44 -61.28 -16.44
C ILE A 75 -8.75 -62.08 -16.40
N LEU A 76 -9.73 -61.71 -17.22
CA LEU A 76 -11.01 -62.41 -17.29
C LEU A 76 -10.81 -63.88 -17.69
N SER A 77 -9.82 -64.22 -18.56
CA SER A 77 -9.52 -65.56 -18.97
C SER A 77 -9.01 -66.44 -17.83
N THR A 78 -8.41 -65.84 -16.79
CA THR A 78 -7.94 -66.53 -15.60
C THR A 78 -9.05 -66.62 -14.51
N THR A 79 -9.79 -65.55 -14.33
CA THR A 79 -10.87 -65.48 -13.29
C THR A 79 -12.15 -66.24 -13.70
N GLU A 80 -12.43 -66.37 -14.99
CA GLU A 80 -13.61 -67.06 -15.51
C GLU A 80 -13.25 -68.38 -16.26
N ALA A 81 -12.09 -68.98 -15.91
CA ALA A 81 -11.65 -70.25 -16.54
C ALA A 81 -12.71 -71.37 -16.43
N ASP A 82 -13.48 -71.41 -15.38
CA ASP A 82 -14.51 -72.45 -15.12
C ASP A 82 -15.73 -72.29 -16.04
N THR A 83 -15.91 -71.13 -16.70
CA THR A 83 -17.00 -70.91 -17.67
C THR A 83 -16.65 -71.40 -19.09
N LYS A 84 -15.46 -71.96 -19.33
CA LYS A 84 -14.98 -72.43 -20.61
C LYS A 84 -15.50 -73.81 -20.98
N ASN A 85 -16.20 -73.94 -22.07
CA ASN A 85 -16.70 -75.22 -22.60
C ASN A 85 -15.59 -76.08 -23.18
N ILE A 86 -15.84 -77.38 -23.33
CA ILE A 86 -14.92 -78.38 -23.97
C ILE A 86 -14.43 -77.92 -25.34
N PHE A 87 -15.20 -77.08 -26.05
CA PHE A 87 -14.84 -76.51 -27.34
C PHE A 87 -14.08 -75.18 -27.26
N GLY A 88 -13.61 -74.77 -26.05
CA GLY A 88 -12.85 -73.53 -25.81
C GLY A 88 -13.67 -72.24 -25.83
N ARG A 89 -14.99 -72.29 -25.88
CA ARG A 89 -15.87 -71.10 -25.86
C ARG A 89 -16.30 -70.78 -24.41
N TYR A 90 -16.27 -69.51 -24.06
CA TYR A 90 -16.77 -69.05 -22.76
C TYR A 90 -18.33 -68.90 -22.77
N SER A 91 -18.95 -69.32 -21.72
CA SER A 91 -20.41 -69.13 -21.53
C SER A 91 -20.76 -67.72 -21.03
N SER A 92 -19.81 -67.11 -20.28
CA SER A 92 -19.97 -65.76 -19.72
C SER A 92 -20.21 -64.70 -20.84
N GLN A 93 -21.27 -63.91 -20.68
CA GLN A 93 -21.60 -62.81 -21.62
C GLN A 93 -20.53 -61.74 -21.57
N ARG A 94 -20.02 -61.38 -20.37
CA ARG A 94 -18.95 -60.44 -20.12
C ARG A 94 -17.69 -60.76 -20.94
N MET A 95 -17.25 -62.02 -20.84
CA MET A 95 -16.08 -62.45 -21.64
C MET A 95 -16.32 -62.37 -23.13
N LYS A 96 -17.53 -62.66 -23.61
CA LYS A 96 -17.88 -62.53 -25.03
C LYS A 96 -17.86 -61.08 -25.47
N ASP A 97 -18.37 -60.16 -24.66
CA ASP A 97 -18.39 -58.74 -24.97
C ASP A 97 -16.97 -58.19 -25.11
N TRP A 98 -16.07 -58.50 -24.16
CA TRP A 98 -14.69 -58.10 -24.23
C TRP A 98 -13.93 -58.74 -25.38
N GLN A 99 -14.18 -60.00 -25.69
CA GLN A 99 -13.62 -60.68 -26.91
C GLN A 99 -14.12 -60.02 -28.18
N ASN A 100 -15.39 -59.62 -28.25
CA ASN A 100 -15.94 -58.88 -29.40
C ASN A 100 -15.28 -57.52 -29.57
N ILE A 101 -15.02 -56.80 -28.43
CA ILE A 101 -14.30 -55.54 -28.46
C ILE A 101 -12.91 -55.73 -29.05
N ILE A 102 -12.13 -56.74 -28.60
CA ILE A 102 -10.80 -57.03 -29.15
C ILE A 102 -10.89 -57.39 -30.65
N ALA A 103 -11.86 -58.25 -31.06
CA ALA A 103 -12.03 -58.59 -32.46
C ALA A 103 -12.34 -57.38 -33.35
N LYS A 104 -13.15 -56.41 -32.84
CA LYS A 104 -13.43 -55.13 -33.50
C LYS A 104 -12.20 -54.24 -33.63
N TYR A 105 -11.35 -54.21 -32.61
CA TYR A 105 -10.07 -53.50 -32.69
C TYR A 105 -9.10 -54.12 -33.71
N GLU A 106 -9.07 -55.43 -33.81
CA GLU A 106 -8.17 -56.16 -34.75
C GLU A 106 -8.68 -56.09 -36.18
N GLU A 107 -10.01 -55.97 -36.37
CA GLU A 107 -10.61 -55.70 -37.66
C GLU A 107 -10.07 -54.40 -38.25
N ASP A 108 -9.49 -54.44 -39.44
CA ASP A 108 -8.87 -53.31 -40.15
C ASP A 108 -7.75 -52.59 -39.36
N SER A 109 -7.21 -53.22 -38.32
CA SER A 109 -6.15 -52.67 -37.48
C SER A 109 -6.48 -51.34 -36.84
N VAL A 110 -7.72 -51.14 -36.35
CA VAL A 110 -8.18 -49.93 -35.69
C VAL A 110 -7.32 -49.61 -34.46
N TYR A 111 -6.86 -50.63 -33.73
CA TYR A 111 -5.94 -50.48 -32.59
C TYR A 111 -4.65 -49.74 -32.97
N LEU A 112 -4.10 -50.00 -34.16
CA LEU A 112 -2.86 -49.36 -34.59
C LEU A 112 -3.11 -47.86 -34.90
N ALA A 113 -4.27 -47.54 -35.46
CA ALA A 113 -4.66 -46.16 -35.71
C ALA A 113 -4.88 -45.36 -34.40
N GLU A 114 -5.59 -45.96 -33.42
CA GLU A 114 -5.83 -45.37 -32.10
C GLU A 114 -4.50 -45.08 -31.37
N ILE A 115 -3.60 -46.10 -31.28
CA ILE A 115 -2.34 -45.95 -30.59
C ILE A 115 -1.43 -44.94 -31.30
N ALA A 116 -1.40 -44.93 -32.62
CA ALA A 116 -0.66 -43.93 -33.39
C ALA A 116 -1.22 -42.50 -33.17
N SER A 117 -2.55 -42.36 -33.17
CA SER A 117 -3.20 -41.06 -32.88
C SER A 117 -2.85 -40.56 -31.46
N LEU A 118 -2.90 -41.47 -30.47
CA LEU A 118 -2.56 -41.12 -29.10
C LEU A 118 -1.08 -40.74 -28.95
N LEU A 119 -0.16 -41.49 -29.62
CA LEU A 119 1.26 -41.14 -29.62
C LEU A 119 1.52 -39.75 -30.22
N VAL A 120 0.85 -39.42 -31.34
CA VAL A 120 0.98 -38.13 -32.01
C VAL A 120 0.46 -37.03 -31.08
N ASP A 121 -0.69 -37.24 -30.45
CA ASP A 121 -1.29 -36.26 -29.51
C ASP A 121 -0.37 -36.01 -28.31
N LEU A 122 0.11 -37.06 -27.66
CA LEU A 122 1.06 -36.95 -26.55
C LEU A 122 2.33 -36.19 -26.94
N ALA A 123 2.95 -36.58 -28.08
CA ALA A 123 4.24 -36.06 -28.50
C ALA A 123 4.19 -34.62 -29.05
N GLN A 124 3.10 -34.22 -29.72
CA GLN A 124 3.02 -32.95 -30.43
C GLN A 124 2.20 -31.90 -29.72
N TYR A 125 1.23 -32.29 -28.87
CA TYR A 125 0.32 -31.35 -28.23
C TYR A 125 0.42 -31.37 -26.71
N GLN A 126 0.22 -32.52 -26.05
CA GLN A 126 0.13 -32.56 -24.59
C GLN A 126 1.47 -32.23 -23.93
N ILE A 127 2.54 -32.99 -24.19
CA ILE A 127 3.86 -32.75 -23.58
C ILE A 127 4.40 -31.36 -23.92
N PRO A 128 4.36 -30.84 -25.16
CA PRO A 128 4.80 -29.48 -25.47
C PRO A 128 3.94 -28.40 -24.78
N SER A 129 2.64 -28.63 -24.61
CA SER A 129 1.76 -27.71 -23.89
C SER A 129 2.15 -27.59 -22.42
N LEU A 130 2.40 -28.73 -21.74
CA LEU A 130 2.86 -28.75 -20.35
C LEU A 130 4.24 -28.09 -20.20
N LYS A 131 5.18 -28.37 -21.11
CA LYS A 131 6.50 -27.70 -21.12
C LYS A 131 6.36 -26.17 -21.28
N LYS A 132 5.45 -25.70 -22.13
CA LYS A 132 5.17 -24.28 -22.30
C LYS A 132 4.55 -23.67 -21.03
N ARG A 133 3.70 -24.43 -20.32
CA ARG A 133 3.14 -23.99 -19.03
C ARG A 133 4.23 -23.84 -17.98
N ILE A 134 5.15 -24.80 -17.88
CA ILE A 134 6.33 -24.73 -16.99
C ILE A 134 7.15 -23.47 -17.29
N SER A 135 7.49 -23.22 -18.57
CA SER A 135 8.27 -22.03 -18.93
C SER A 135 7.59 -20.71 -18.56
N ARG A 136 6.24 -20.65 -18.61
CA ARG A 136 5.48 -19.47 -18.14
C ARG A 136 5.55 -19.32 -16.62
N LEU A 137 5.46 -20.42 -15.88
CA LEU A 137 5.61 -20.42 -14.43
C LEU A 137 7.01 -20.02 -14.00
N GLU A 138 8.06 -20.50 -14.68
CA GLU A 138 9.45 -20.09 -14.46
C GLU A 138 9.65 -18.59 -14.68
N ALA A 139 9.06 -18.04 -15.75
CA ALA A 139 9.07 -16.59 -16.01
C ALA A 139 8.34 -15.83 -14.91
N THR A 140 7.21 -16.35 -14.40
CA THR A 140 6.48 -15.76 -13.27
C THR A 140 7.32 -15.76 -11.99
N ILE A 141 8.05 -16.85 -11.70
CA ILE A 141 8.96 -16.94 -10.55
C ILE A 141 10.06 -15.87 -10.63
N GLN A 142 10.67 -15.71 -11.81
CA GLN A 142 11.70 -14.68 -12.03
C GLN A 142 11.15 -13.26 -11.87
N ASP A 143 9.92 -12.99 -12.33
CA ASP A 143 9.26 -11.71 -12.19
C ASP A 143 8.94 -11.43 -10.70
N CYS A 144 8.43 -12.43 -9.99
CA CYS A 144 8.20 -12.33 -8.54
C CYS A 144 9.51 -12.00 -7.79
N GLU A 145 10.62 -12.64 -8.15
CA GLU A 145 11.92 -12.40 -7.50
C GLU A 145 12.41 -10.96 -7.71
N LYS A 146 12.27 -10.42 -8.93
CA LYS A 146 12.62 -9.02 -9.22
C LYS A 146 11.77 -8.05 -8.41
N LYS A 147 10.44 -8.24 -8.45
CA LYS A 147 9.50 -7.40 -7.70
C LYS A 147 9.74 -7.46 -6.21
N LYS A 148 10.02 -8.64 -5.66
CA LYS A 148 10.36 -8.82 -4.26
C LYS A 148 11.57 -7.97 -3.85
N ASN A 149 12.67 -8.04 -4.61
CA ASN A 149 13.86 -7.24 -4.34
C ASN A 149 13.57 -5.72 -4.39
N ASP A 150 12.72 -5.28 -5.32
CA ASP A 150 12.30 -3.88 -5.43
C ASP A 150 11.44 -3.44 -4.24
N TYR A 151 10.47 -4.25 -3.81
CA TYR A 151 9.64 -3.94 -2.64
C TYR A 151 10.43 -4.00 -1.33
N GLU A 152 11.37 -4.93 -1.19
CA GLU A 152 12.29 -4.97 -0.02
C GLU A 152 13.15 -3.71 0.06
N ARG A 153 13.61 -3.17 -1.09
CA ARG A 153 14.32 -1.90 -1.13
C ARG A 153 13.41 -0.74 -0.74
N GLN A 154 12.20 -0.68 -1.32
CA GLN A 154 11.22 0.37 -0.99
C GLN A 154 10.82 0.34 0.49
N ALA A 155 10.67 -0.84 1.10
CA ALA A 155 10.39 -0.97 2.52
C ALA A 155 11.53 -0.38 3.37
N ARG A 156 12.79 -0.71 3.06
CA ARG A 156 13.96 -0.14 3.75
C ARG A 156 14.07 1.37 3.57
N ASP A 157 13.80 1.88 2.36
CA ASP A 157 13.84 3.32 2.09
C ASP A 157 12.73 4.06 2.87
N ALA A 158 11.53 3.47 2.98
CA ALA A 158 10.43 4.01 3.79
C ALA A 158 10.74 3.99 5.30
N ASP A 159 11.36 2.92 5.82
CA ASP A 159 11.81 2.86 7.21
C ASP A 159 12.87 3.93 7.50
N LEU A 160 13.83 4.13 6.60
CA LEU A 160 14.84 5.17 6.74
C LEU A 160 14.25 6.58 6.71
N LEU A 161 13.21 6.80 5.89
CA LEU A 161 12.48 8.07 5.87
C LEU A 161 11.73 8.28 7.19
N PHE A 162 11.04 7.26 7.71
CA PHE A 162 10.38 7.32 9.00
C PHE A 162 11.37 7.73 10.11
N ILE A 163 12.52 7.07 10.19
CA ILE A 163 13.57 7.38 11.18
C ILE A 163 14.05 8.83 11.03
N LYS A 164 14.35 9.28 9.80
CA LYS A 164 14.81 10.66 9.55
C LYS A 164 13.77 11.71 9.93
N VAL A 165 12.49 11.42 9.71
CA VAL A 165 11.41 12.32 10.10
C VAL A 165 11.27 12.36 11.62
N CYS A 166 11.34 11.20 12.28
CA CYS A 166 11.36 11.12 13.75
C CYS A 166 12.55 11.88 14.35
N GLU A 167 13.74 11.74 13.78
CA GLU A 167 14.94 12.49 14.19
C GLU A 167 14.76 14.00 14.01
N ARG A 168 14.15 14.44 12.89
CA ARG A 168 13.87 15.87 12.63
C ARG A 168 13.02 16.48 13.74
N TYR A 169 12.01 15.75 14.21
CA TYR A 169 11.13 16.20 15.29
C TYR A 169 11.61 15.81 16.69
N ASN A 170 12.76 15.12 16.80
CA ASN A 170 13.33 14.64 18.06
C ASN A 170 12.34 13.74 18.84
N ILE A 171 11.67 12.83 18.13
CA ILE A 171 10.73 11.85 18.67
C ILE A 171 11.25 10.43 18.43
N SER A 172 10.82 9.48 19.27
CA SER A 172 11.22 8.07 19.13
C SER A 172 10.39 7.31 18.09
N GLY A 173 9.16 7.76 17.80
CA GLY A 173 8.22 7.15 16.86
C GLY A 173 7.44 5.96 17.43
N SER A 174 7.48 5.73 18.75
CA SER A 174 6.69 4.67 19.41
C SER A 174 5.22 5.06 19.51
N ASN A 175 4.95 6.28 19.97
CA ASN A 175 3.62 6.88 20.01
C ASN A 175 3.74 8.33 19.54
N VAL A 176 3.67 8.51 18.21
CA VAL A 176 3.92 9.81 17.57
C VAL A 176 3.02 10.93 18.11
N PRO A 177 1.68 10.76 18.25
CA PRO A 177 0.83 11.84 18.76
C PRO A 177 1.21 12.26 20.20
N LEU A 178 1.46 11.31 21.10
CA LEU A 178 1.83 11.58 22.48
C LEU A 178 3.20 12.28 22.56
N GLU A 179 4.16 11.83 21.76
CA GLU A 179 5.50 12.40 21.73
C GLU A 179 5.48 13.83 21.19
N LEU A 180 4.67 14.12 20.15
CA LEU A 180 4.49 15.47 19.62
C LEU A 180 3.82 16.40 20.64
N ILE A 181 2.81 15.94 21.39
CA ILE A 181 2.21 16.69 22.49
C ILE A 181 3.26 17.02 23.56
N ASN A 182 4.10 16.04 23.90
CA ASN A 182 5.15 16.23 24.91
C ASN A 182 6.23 17.23 24.45
N LEU A 183 6.50 17.39 23.16
CA LEU A 183 7.40 18.44 22.66
C LEU A 183 6.88 19.85 23.01
N ALA A 184 5.58 20.04 23.01
CA ALA A 184 4.96 21.33 23.35
C ALA A 184 4.87 21.59 24.88
N SER A 185 5.33 20.67 25.74
CA SER A 185 5.30 20.83 27.20
C SER A 185 6.14 22.00 27.71
N ASN A 186 7.23 22.34 27.01
CA ASN A 186 8.13 23.45 27.37
C ASN A 186 7.65 24.82 26.82
N LEU A 187 6.53 24.87 26.09
CA LEU A 187 6.00 26.09 25.51
C LEU A 187 5.63 27.14 26.55
N PRO A 188 4.99 26.82 27.70
CA PRO A 188 4.67 27.80 28.74
C PRO A 188 5.91 28.53 29.28
N GLU A 189 7.02 27.84 29.50
CA GLU A 189 8.26 28.46 29.97
C GLU A 189 8.80 29.50 28.98
N LYS A 190 8.81 29.16 27.68
CA LYS A 190 9.20 30.08 26.60
C LYS A 190 8.28 31.30 26.52
N HIS A 191 6.98 31.10 26.72
CA HIS A 191 6.02 32.20 26.75
C HIS A 191 6.23 33.12 27.96
N GLU A 192 6.55 32.59 29.14
CA GLU A 192 6.88 33.40 30.32
C GLU A 192 8.13 34.26 30.11
N GLU A 193 9.16 33.75 29.41
CA GLU A 193 10.33 34.55 29.01
C GLU A 193 9.90 35.74 28.13
N ILE A 194 9.03 35.49 27.14
CA ILE A 194 8.52 36.54 26.25
C ILE A 194 7.69 37.56 27.06
N VAL A 195 6.84 37.10 27.98
CA VAL A 195 6.07 37.99 28.86
C VAL A 195 6.99 38.88 29.72
N ALA A 196 8.06 38.33 30.26
CA ALA A 196 9.03 39.10 31.02
C ALA A 196 9.70 40.19 30.17
N GLU A 197 10.05 39.89 28.94
CA GLU A 197 10.58 40.87 27.98
C GLU A 197 9.55 41.93 27.60
N LEU A 198 8.28 41.54 27.32
CA LEU A 198 7.20 42.48 27.07
C LEU A 198 6.99 43.45 28.25
N ARG A 199 7.01 42.95 29.49
CA ARG A 199 6.93 43.81 30.67
C ARG A 199 8.04 44.85 30.70
N SER A 200 9.26 44.47 30.36
CA SER A 200 10.42 45.39 30.31
C SER A 200 10.29 46.41 29.18
N LEU A 201 9.49 46.11 28.14
CA LEU A 201 9.29 46.97 26.99
C LEU A 201 8.10 47.97 27.18
N TRP A 202 7.29 47.83 28.24
CA TRP A 202 6.14 48.71 28.49
C TRP A 202 6.49 50.21 28.50
N PRO A 203 7.60 50.72 29.05
CA PRO A 203 7.99 52.12 28.98
C PRO A 203 8.05 52.70 27.55
N THR A 204 8.18 51.85 26.55
CA THR A 204 8.18 52.27 25.13
C THR A 204 6.80 52.71 24.68
N VAL A 205 5.75 52.06 25.17
CA VAL A 205 4.34 52.46 24.91
C VAL A 205 4.02 53.80 25.58
N GLU A 206 4.49 54.00 26.84
CA GLU A 206 4.36 55.26 27.54
C GLU A 206 5.05 56.41 26.77
N HIS A 207 6.24 56.14 26.25
CA HIS A 207 6.92 57.09 25.38
C HIS A 207 6.18 57.38 24.09
N TYR A 208 5.63 56.35 23.42
CA TYR A 208 4.80 56.52 22.23
C TYR A 208 3.60 57.44 22.51
N ILE A 209 2.86 57.22 23.58
CA ILE A 209 1.72 58.02 24.00
C ILE A 209 2.14 59.46 24.32
N ALA A 210 3.20 59.63 25.10
CA ALA A 210 3.71 60.97 25.47
C ALA A 210 4.14 61.78 24.22
N PHE A 211 4.80 61.13 23.26
CA PHE A 211 5.19 61.77 21.99
C PHE A 211 4.00 62.22 21.17
N PHE A 212 2.98 61.42 21.00
CA PHE A 212 1.80 61.80 20.23
C PHE A 212 0.97 62.87 20.94
N ASN A 213 0.86 62.84 22.27
CA ASN A 213 0.24 63.89 23.06
C ASN A 213 0.95 65.23 22.87
N TYR A 214 2.26 65.23 22.79
CA TYR A 214 3.04 66.41 22.49
C TYR A 214 2.81 66.97 21.09
N VAL A 215 2.88 66.09 20.07
CA VAL A 215 2.80 66.49 18.65
C VAL A 215 1.40 66.97 18.27
N LEU A 216 0.35 66.30 18.74
CA LEU A 216 -1.03 66.52 18.36
C LEU A 216 -1.79 67.45 19.33
N GLY A 217 -1.14 67.83 20.44
CA GLY A 217 -1.73 68.64 21.52
C GLY A 217 -2.83 67.88 22.28
N SER A 218 -3.27 68.41 23.43
CA SER A 218 -4.23 67.82 24.36
C SER A 218 -5.62 67.47 23.79
N LYS A 219 -5.77 67.36 22.46
CA LYS A 219 -7.00 67.00 21.77
C LYS A 219 -7.21 65.49 21.62
N LEU A 220 -6.20 64.69 21.91
CA LEU A 220 -6.29 63.22 21.84
C LEU A 220 -6.76 62.67 23.19
N ASN A 221 -7.72 61.79 23.14
CA ASN A 221 -8.12 61.01 24.29
C ASN A 221 -7.03 59.95 24.58
N GLU A 222 -6.27 60.09 25.69
CA GLU A 222 -5.23 59.13 26.11
C GLU A 222 -5.78 57.72 26.17
N GLU A 223 -7.03 57.53 26.61
CA GLU A 223 -7.69 56.24 26.66
C GLU A 223 -7.84 55.60 25.27
N ALA A 224 -8.05 56.42 24.23
CA ALA A 224 -8.17 55.91 22.85
C ALA A 224 -6.80 55.42 22.30
N MET A 225 -5.69 56.06 22.69
CA MET A 225 -4.33 55.63 22.30
C MET A 225 -3.89 54.40 23.05
N VAL A 226 -4.24 54.25 24.32
CA VAL A 226 -3.99 53.04 25.11
C VAL A 226 -4.73 51.82 24.52
N LYS A 227 -5.91 52.06 23.91
CA LYS A 227 -6.64 50.96 23.19
C LYS A 227 -5.90 50.40 22.00
N ASN A 228 -4.97 51.12 21.37
CA ASN A 228 -4.14 50.58 20.29
C ASN A 228 -3.13 49.57 20.77
N PHE A 229 -2.92 49.41 22.09
CA PHE A 229 -2.02 48.46 22.72
C PHE A 229 -2.76 47.61 23.77
N GLU A 230 -3.98 47.18 23.43
CA GLU A 230 -4.89 46.49 24.36
C GLU A 230 -4.34 45.13 24.78
N ILE A 231 -3.86 44.34 23.86
CA ILE A 231 -3.28 43.00 24.11
C ILE A 231 -1.96 43.14 24.86
N PHE A 232 -1.09 44.03 24.43
CA PHE A 232 0.18 44.28 25.06
C PHE A 232 -0.01 44.70 26.53
N ARG A 233 -0.88 45.66 26.78
CA ARG A 233 -1.24 46.09 28.12
C ARG A 233 -1.77 44.94 28.97
N PHE A 234 -2.69 44.16 28.41
CA PHE A 234 -3.29 43.03 29.09
C PHE A 234 -2.25 41.99 29.52
N ILE A 235 -1.28 41.65 28.63
CA ILE A 235 -0.20 40.73 28.94
C ILE A 235 0.73 41.30 30.04
N VAL A 236 1.04 42.59 30.02
CA VAL A 236 1.87 43.23 31.02
C VAL A 236 1.24 43.16 32.42
N GLU A 237 -0.08 43.44 32.50
CA GLU A 237 -0.86 43.45 33.74
C GLU A 237 -1.14 42.03 34.27
N ASN A 238 -1.54 41.09 33.40
CA ASN A 238 -2.09 39.79 33.80
C ASN A 238 -1.16 38.60 33.49
N GLY A 239 -0.16 38.79 32.63
CA GLY A 239 0.68 37.69 32.13
C GLY A 239 0.01 36.93 30.97
N ASN A 240 0.57 35.73 30.63
CA ASN A 240 0.04 34.88 29.58
C ASN A 240 -1.13 34.02 30.10
N VAL A 241 -2.27 34.64 30.34
CA VAL A 241 -3.50 33.97 30.79
C VAL A 241 -4.38 33.53 29.62
N THR A 242 -5.51 32.86 29.90
CA THR A 242 -6.40 32.34 28.86
C THR A 242 -7.10 33.47 28.08
N THR A 243 -7.39 33.21 26.81
CA THR A 243 -8.19 34.11 25.96
C THR A 243 -9.61 34.29 26.50
N PHE A 244 -10.12 33.31 27.25
CA PHE A 244 -11.37 33.46 28.02
C PHE A 244 -11.29 34.61 28.97
N GLN A 245 -10.20 34.72 29.77
CA GLN A 245 -10.03 35.83 30.74
C GLN A 245 -9.88 37.18 30.03
N PHE A 246 -9.19 37.20 28.88
CA PHE A 246 -9.07 38.40 28.06
C PHE A 246 -10.43 38.92 27.58
N LYS A 247 -11.27 38.00 27.02
CA LYS A 247 -12.58 38.37 26.45
C LYS A 247 -13.64 38.72 27.53
N ARG A 248 -13.62 38.01 28.66
CA ARG A 248 -14.69 38.10 29.67
C ARG A 248 -14.30 38.89 30.93
N GLY A 249 -13.01 39.19 31.11
CA GLY A 249 -12.52 39.99 32.23
C GLY A 249 -12.41 39.24 33.57
N PHE A 250 -12.62 37.94 33.63
CA PHE A 250 -12.49 37.10 34.83
C PHE A 250 -11.89 35.74 34.49
N ALA A 251 -11.22 35.14 35.47
CA ALA A 251 -10.59 33.83 35.29
C ALA A 251 -11.63 32.71 35.16
N PRO A 252 -11.42 31.69 34.29
CA PRO A 252 -12.29 30.56 34.21
C PRO A 252 -12.19 29.68 35.47
N SER A 253 -13.30 29.00 35.82
CA SER A 253 -13.31 28.01 36.91
C SER A 253 -12.68 26.69 36.53
N GLU A 254 -12.75 26.34 35.25
CA GLU A 254 -12.19 25.10 34.68
C GLU A 254 -11.68 25.39 33.25
N ILE A 255 -10.55 24.79 32.91
CA ILE A 255 -9.94 24.89 31.58
C ILE A 255 -9.91 23.49 31.00
N ILE A 256 -10.68 23.26 29.93
CA ILE A 256 -10.64 22.01 29.17
C ILE A 256 -9.72 22.25 27.97
N SER A 257 -8.48 21.78 28.11
CA SER A 257 -7.50 21.92 27.03
C SER A 257 -7.85 21.02 25.86
N LEU A 258 -7.48 21.47 24.67
CA LEU A 258 -7.63 20.65 23.45
C LEU A 258 -6.81 19.35 23.56
N GLN A 259 -5.67 19.40 24.22
CA GLN A 259 -4.78 18.27 24.47
C GLN A 259 -5.45 17.19 25.33
N ASP A 260 -6.15 17.58 26.40
CA ASP A 260 -6.86 16.62 27.27
C ASP A 260 -7.96 15.88 26.50
N SER A 261 -8.66 16.58 25.62
CA SER A 261 -9.69 15.95 24.77
C SER A 261 -9.10 15.00 23.73
N ILE A 262 -7.95 15.32 23.14
CA ILE A 262 -7.23 14.45 22.19
C ILE A 262 -6.65 13.22 22.91
N LEU A 263 -6.03 13.41 24.08
CA LEU A 263 -5.51 12.30 24.87
C LEU A 263 -6.61 11.33 25.27
N GLN A 264 -7.78 11.81 25.70
CA GLN A 264 -8.93 10.96 25.99
C GLN A 264 -9.47 10.21 24.76
N GLN A 265 -9.37 10.82 23.56
CA GLN A 265 -9.76 10.16 22.32
C GLN A 265 -8.75 9.08 21.90
N LEU A 266 -7.46 9.37 22.04
CA LEU A 266 -6.40 8.41 21.76
C LEU A 266 -6.43 7.19 22.70
N GLU A 267 -6.69 7.40 23.98
CA GLU A 267 -6.89 6.32 24.96
C GLU A 267 -8.07 5.41 24.60
N LYS A 268 -9.18 6.00 24.14
CA LYS A 268 -10.36 5.26 23.70
C LYS A 268 -10.17 4.51 22.36
N GLN A 269 -9.22 4.92 21.52
CA GLN A 269 -8.90 4.24 20.25
C GLN A 269 -7.96 3.05 20.46
N VAL A 270 -7.09 3.08 21.46
CA VAL A 270 -6.19 1.96 21.79
C VAL A 270 -7.00 0.71 22.21
N ASP A 271 -8.16 0.91 22.87
CA ASP A 271 -9.05 -0.19 23.29
C ASP A 271 -9.91 -0.79 22.14
N LYS A 272 -9.90 -0.22 20.94
CA LYS A 272 -10.77 -0.65 19.82
C LYS A 272 -10.05 -1.34 18.64
N ASN A 273 -8.73 -1.39 18.62
CA ASN A 273 -7.98 -1.93 17.48
C ASN A 273 -7.66 -3.43 17.55
N GLU A 274 -8.52 -4.25 18.14
CA GLU A 274 -8.45 -5.72 18.02
C GLU A 274 -9.40 -6.32 16.97
N ASP A 275 -10.17 -5.52 16.21
CA ASP A 275 -11.10 -6.03 15.21
C ASP A 275 -10.62 -5.74 13.77
N GLU A 276 -10.59 -6.82 13.00
CA GLU A 276 -10.26 -7.03 11.60
C GLU A 276 -10.41 -5.83 10.64
N ILE A 277 -9.33 -5.51 9.93
CA ILE A 277 -9.34 -4.65 8.75
C ILE A 277 -9.54 -5.53 7.52
N ASP A 278 -10.73 -5.48 6.93
CA ASP A 278 -11.06 -6.05 5.61
C ASP A 278 -10.34 -5.25 4.51
N PHE A 279 -9.42 -5.90 3.81
CA PHE A 279 -8.70 -5.32 2.68
C PHE A 279 -9.39 -5.70 1.38
N GLY A 280 -10.18 -4.77 0.84
CA GLY A 280 -10.69 -4.85 -0.53
C GLY A 280 -9.56 -4.93 -1.56
N ASP A 281 -9.73 -5.82 -2.54
CA ASP A 281 -8.75 -6.33 -3.53
C ASP A 281 -8.48 -5.38 -4.72
N ASP A 282 -8.71 -4.06 -4.57
CA ASP A 282 -8.64 -3.07 -5.66
C ASP A 282 -7.65 -1.93 -5.38
N LEU A 283 -6.32 -2.20 -5.43
CA LEU A 283 -5.33 -1.12 -5.48
C LEU A 283 -4.08 -1.50 -6.29
N PHE A 284 -4.23 -1.60 -7.61
CA PHE A 284 -3.11 -1.52 -8.55
C PHE A 284 -3.36 -0.46 -9.62
N GLU A 285 -3.37 0.80 -9.21
CA GLU A 285 -3.06 1.90 -10.12
C GLU A 285 -2.03 2.81 -9.44
N THR A 286 -0.85 2.83 -10.03
CA THR A 286 0.26 3.70 -9.66
C THR A 286 -0.02 5.09 -10.19
N GLU A 287 -0.58 5.97 -9.36
CA GLU A 287 -0.48 7.40 -9.63
C GLU A 287 0.82 7.95 -9.03
N ALA A 288 1.61 8.54 -9.91
CA ALA A 288 2.80 9.29 -9.56
C ALA A 288 2.41 10.51 -8.72
N VAL A 289 2.82 10.53 -7.46
CA VAL A 289 2.63 11.68 -6.57
C VAL A 289 3.52 12.81 -7.09
N GLN A 290 2.88 13.77 -7.75
CA GLN A 290 3.47 15.09 -8.01
C GLN A 290 3.63 15.80 -6.66
N SER A 291 4.82 16.32 -6.41
CA SER A 291 5.14 17.20 -5.29
C SER A 291 4.20 18.40 -5.30
N ALA A 292 3.29 18.47 -4.34
CA ALA A 292 2.48 19.65 -4.13
C ALA A 292 3.36 20.74 -3.52
N ASP A 293 3.61 21.76 -4.32
CA ASP A 293 4.17 23.04 -3.92
C ASP A 293 3.05 23.79 -3.16
N TYR A 294 3.18 23.89 -1.84
CA TYR A 294 2.25 24.69 -1.03
C TYR A 294 2.55 26.17 -1.21
N GLY A 295 1.89 26.75 -2.22
CA GLY A 295 1.77 28.20 -2.32
C GLY A 295 1.06 28.77 -1.09
N ILE A 296 1.68 29.79 -0.51
CA ILE A 296 1.11 30.61 0.57
C ILE A 296 -0.14 31.29 0.01
N GLU A 297 -1.32 30.81 0.41
CA GLU A 297 -2.56 31.53 0.14
C GLU A 297 -2.61 32.80 0.99
N GLU A 298 -2.75 33.93 0.31
CA GLU A 298 -2.98 35.23 0.91
C GLU A 298 -4.21 35.19 1.83
N ILE A 299 -4.01 35.56 3.09
CA ILE A 299 -5.07 35.72 4.10
C ILE A 299 -6.02 36.79 3.62
N ALA A 300 -7.22 36.40 3.20
CA ALA A 300 -8.29 37.33 2.92
C ALA A 300 -8.67 38.10 4.20
N VAL A 301 -8.49 39.39 4.15
CA VAL A 301 -8.92 40.33 5.20
C VAL A 301 -10.45 40.25 5.33
N VAL A 302 -10.93 39.61 6.38
CA VAL A 302 -12.35 39.62 6.74
C VAL A 302 -12.68 40.96 7.38
N ASP A 303 -13.51 41.70 6.68
CA ASP A 303 -14.01 43.02 7.03
C ASP A 303 -14.78 42.97 8.37
N GLY A 304 -14.23 43.65 9.37
CA GLY A 304 -14.81 43.71 10.72
C GLY A 304 -16.08 44.58 10.82
N LYS A 305 -17.22 43.96 10.62
CA LYS A 305 -18.52 44.56 11.00
C LYS A 305 -19.44 43.44 11.49
N ASN A 306 -19.53 43.33 12.81
CA ASN A 306 -20.74 43.09 13.59
C ASN A 306 -20.42 42.60 15.02
N LEU A 307 -19.97 43.53 15.85
CA LEU A 307 -20.12 43.40 17.30
C LEU A 307 -21.31 44.26 17.71
N LYS A 308 -22.48 43.67 17.84
CA LYS A 308 -23.61 44.33 18.53
C LYS A 308 -23.43 44.09 20.02
N ASP A 309 -23.31 45.21 20.72
CA ASP A 309 -23.48 45.33 22.17
C ASP A 309 -24.75 44.62 22.63
N SER A 310 -24.61 43.59 23.44
CA SER A 310 -25.69 43.12 24.30
C SER A 310 -25.28 43.25 25.77
N ASN A 311 -25.52 44.41 26.28
CA ASN A 311 -25.42 44.74 27.69
C ASN A 311 -26.65 44.17 28.42
N THR A 312 -26.55 42.94 28.92
CA THR A 312 -27.48 42.38 29.90
C THR A 312 -26.68 41.74 31.02
N LYS A 313 -26.65 42.46 32.14
CA LYS A 313 -26.18 41.94 33.44
C LYS A 313 -27.17 40.88 33.90
N SER A 314 -26.91 39.59 33.56
CA SER A 314 -27.48 38.44 34.20
C SER A 314 -26.33 37.65 34.86
N HIS A 315 -26.53 37.19 36.11
CA HIS A 315 -25.55 36.38 36.83
C HIS A 315 -25.16 35.20 35.98
N PRO A 316 -23.84 34.98 35.71
CA PRO A 316 -23.40 33.86 34.84
C PRO A 316 -23.73 32.53 35.52
N ASN A 317 -24.41 31.66 34.80
CA ASN A 317 -24.61 30.26 35.18
C ASN A 317 -23.23 29.58 35.34
N LEU A 318 -23.11 28.57 36.18
CA LEU A 318 -21.86 27.84 36.40
C LEU A 318 -21.24 27.31 35.09
N GLU A 319 -22.06 26.98 34.10
CA GLU A 319 -21.64 26.52 32.75
C GLU A 319 -20.92 27.60 31.92
N ASP A 320 -21.20 28.89 32.19
CA ASP A 320 -20.55 30.03 31.52
C ASP A 320 -19.12 30.32 32.00
N ARG A 321 -18.57 29.56 32.96
CA ARG A 321 -17.22 29.75 33.54
C ARG A 321 -16.18 28.74 33.08
N VAL A 322 -16.52 27.86 32.17
CA VAL A 322 -15.60 26.85 31.65
C VAL A 322 -14.99 27.34 30.33
N ALA A 323 -13.67 27.44 30.30
CA ALA A 323 -12.94 27.75 29.06
C ALA A 323 -12.78 26.48 28.20
N ARG A 324 -13.26 26.52 26.94
CA ARG A 324 -13.22 25.42 26.01
C ARG A 324 -12.68 25.85 24.64
N GLY A 325 -12.03 24.92 23.91
CA GLY A 325 -11.54 25.18 22.56
C GLY A 325 -10.57 26.35 22.48
N GLU A 326 -10.83 27.31 21.60
CA GLU A 326 -9.98 28.50 21.44
C GLU A 326 -9.94 29.43 22.68
N GLU A 327 -10.98 29.44 23.50
CA GLU A 327 -11.01 30.23 24.73
C GLU A 327 -10.14 29.62 25.86
N ALA A 328 -9.83 28.32 25.77
CA ALA A 328 -8.91 27.63 26.69
C ALA A 328 -7.44 27.93 26.40
N LEU A 329 -7.12 28.38 25.17
CA LEU A 329 -5.75 28.74 24.79
C LEU A 329 -5.32 30.04 25.48
N THR A 330 -4.04 30.17 25.76
CA THR A 330 -3.47 31.41 26.28
C THR A 330 -3.45 32.52 25.22
N VAL A 331 -3.24 33.74 25.64
CA VAL A 331 -3.22 34.92 24.73
C VAL A 331 -2.09 34.77 23.69
N LEU A 332 -0.96 34.15 24.03
CA LEU A 332 0.14 33.91 23.10
C LEU A 332 -0.03 32.64 22.25
N GLU A 333 -0.87 31.70 22.70
CA GLU A 333 -1.18 30.45 21.92
C GLU A 333 -2.30 30.69 20.91
N ASN A 334 -3.22 31.57 21.18
CA ASN A 334 -4.33 31.84 20.27
C ASN A 334 -3.87 32.70 19.09
N VAL A 335 -4.13 32.20 17.87
CA VAL A 335 -3.68 32.83 16.61
C VAL A 335 -4.16 34.28 16.48
N PHE A 336 -5.39 34.56 16.87
CA PHE A 336 -5.97 35.88 16.74
C PHE A 336 -5.32 36.90 17.69
N THR A 337 -5.20 36.57 18.97
CA THR A 337 -4.59 37.45 19.97
C THR A 337 -3.09 37.65 19.75
N ASN A 338 -2.39 36.60 19.30
CA ASN A 338 -0.98 36.68 18.92
C ASN A 338 -0.78 37.60 17.69
N ALA A 339 -1.64 37.49 16.68
CA ALA A 339 -1.61 38.39 15.51
C ALA A 339 -1.87 39.86 15.90
N LEU A 340 -2.79 40.11 16.82
CA LEU A 340 -3.02 41.47 17.34
C LEU A 340 -1.79 42.00 18.10
N LEU A 341 -1.18 41.20 18.97
CA LEU A 341 0.07 41.57 19.65
C LEU A 341 1.21 41.88 18.67
N LEU A 342 1.36 41.05 17.64
CA LEU A 342 2.35 41.30 16.57
C LEU A 342 2.06 42.63 15.85
N THR A 343 0.79 42.97 15.61
CA THR A 343 0.39 44.23 14.98
C THR A 343 0.76 45.42 15.86
N GLU A 344 0.48 45.35 17.19
CA GLU A 344 0.85 46.36 18.17
C GLU A 344 2.39 46.53 18.24
N LEU A 345 3.16 45.45 18.24
CA LEU A 345 4.63 45.50 18.22
C LEU A 345 5.19 46.06 16.92
N LEU A 346 4.57 45.76 15.77
CA LEU A 346 4.95 46.32 14.48
C LEU A 346 4.67 47.84 14.40
N GLU A 347 3.61 48.32 15.05
CA GLU A 347 3.32 49.75 15.22
C GLU A 347 4.47 50.42 16.00
N LEU A 348 4.87 49.88 17.17
CA LEU A 348 6.02 50.36 17.92
C LEU A 348 7.32 50.34 17.12
N LYS A 349 7.59 49.25 16.42
CA LYS A 349 8.79 49.14 15.57
C LYS A 349 8.79 50.23 14.50
N SER A 350 7.66 50.49 13.84
CA SER A 350 7.55 51.49 12.80
C SER A 350 7.74 52.90 13.37
N PHE A 351 7.16 53.14 14.54
CA PHE A 351 7.37 54.39 15.26
C PHE A 351 8.83 54.62 15.61
N PHE A 352 9.52 53.64 16.23
CA PHE A 352 10.92 53.82 16.61
C PHE A 352 11.84 53.91 15.39
N LYS A 353 11.56 53.23 14.28
CA LYS A 353 12.28 53.39 13.01
C LYS A 353 12.16 54.82 12.48
N MET A 354 10.97 55.40 12.53
CA MET A 354 10.74 56.78 12.10
C MET A 354 11.50 57.72 13.02
N ARG A 355 11.39 57.54 14.35
CA ARG A 355 12.12 58.36 15.34
C ARG A 355 13.62 58.27 15.18
N HIS A 356 14.17 57.07 14.96
CA HIS A 356 15.59 56.88 14.69
C HIS A 356 16.06 57.60 13.43
N HIS A 357 15.26 57.55 12.37
CA HIS A 357 15.57 58.27 11.13
C HIS A 357 15.53 59.79 11.33
N GLU A 358 14.53 60.33 12.03
CA GLU A 358 14.39 61.74 12.36
C GLU A 358 15.55 62.27 13.21
N LEU A 359 16.00 61.52 14.23
CA LEU A 359 17.12 61.90 15.07
C LEU A 359 18.45 61.88 14.35
N ASN A 360 18.59 61.14 13.27
CA ASN A 360 19.77 61.09 12.40
C ASN A 360 19.82 62.24 11.38
N THR A 361 18.75 62.99 11.22
CA THR A 361 18.71 64.11 10.25
C THR A 361 18.98 65.43 11.00
N ASP A 362 20.03 66.17 10.58
CA ASP A 362 20.53 67.36 11.27
C ASP A 362 19.56 68.51 11.48
N HIS A 363 18.42 68.54 10.77
CA HIS A 363 17.36 69.53 10.90
C HIS A 363 16.51 69.41 12.16
N PHE A 364 16.34 68.22 12.70
CA PHE A 364 15.43 67.93 13.80
C PHE A 364 16.00 68.28 15.19
N ALA A 365 17.33 68.29 15.31
CA ALA A 365 18.00 68.62 16.58
C ALA A 365 17.73 70.06 17.05
N SER A 366 17.45 71.00 16.11
CA SER A 366 17.20 72.39 16.47
C SER A 366 15.74 72.66 16.92
N GLU A 367 14.74 71.92 16.45
CA GLU A 367 13.34 72.04 16.86
C GLU A 367 13.07 71.42 18.22
N LEU A 368 13.79 70.33 18.61
CA LEU A 368 13.72 69.71 19.91
C LEU A 368 14.29 70.56 21.05
N LEU A 369 15.12 71.56 20.72
CA LEU A 369 15.63 72.54 21.69
C LEU A 369 14.52 73.43 22.30
N PHE A 370 13.38 73.51 21.67
CA PHE A 370 12.21 74.29 22.12
C PHE A 370 11.12 73.40 22.77
N ALA A 371 11.33 72.12 22.94
CA ALA A 371 10.39 71.17 23.49
C ALA A 371 10.38 71.22 25.02
N ASN A 372 9.25 70.84 25.63
CA ASN A 372 9.06 70.75 27.08
C ASN A 372 10.00 69.75 27.70
N ASP A 373 10.36 69.91 28.99
CA ASP A 373 11.33 69.09 29.72
C ASP A 373 11.02 67.56 29.65
N SER A 374 9.77 67.18 29.59
CA SER A 374 9.34 65.79 29.44
C SER A 374 9.79 65.19 28.10
N VAL A 375 9.78 65.98 27.01
CA VAL A 375 10.22 65.56 25.67
C VAL A 375 11.75 65.72 25.55
N ARG A 376 12.36 66.65 26.28
CA ARG A 376 13.84 66.79 26.37
C ARG A 376 14.51 65.61 27.07
N LEU A 377 13.92 65.09 28.14
CA LEU A 377 14.40 63.84 28.77
C LEU A 377 14.36 62.67 27.82
N LEU A 378 13.40 62.66 26.89
CA LEU A 378 13.28 61.66 25.83
C LEU A 378 14.21 61.95 24.62
N ALA A 379 14.67 63.18 24.45
CA ALA A 379 15.62 63.59 23.41
C ALA A 379 17.10 63.20 23.73
N ASN A 380 17.42 62.84 24.97
CA ASN A 380 18.77 62.36 25.33
C ASN A 380 19.11 60.99 24.79
N GLY A 381 18.35 60.51 23.80
CA GLY A 381 18.42 59.12 23.61
C GLY A 381 18.37 58.54 22.26
N MET A 382 19.21 58.96 21.31
CA MET A 382 19.47 58.09 20.15
C MET A 382 19.79 56.69 20.59
N SER A 383 20.60 56.55 21.65
CA SER A 383 20.94 55.23 22.22
C SER A 383 19.75 54.50 22.88
N PHE A 384 18.74 55.25 23.41
CA PHE A 384 17.53 54.63 23.94
C PHE A 384 16.57 54.20 22.86
N VAL A 385 16.34 55.04 21.82
CA VAL A 385 15.50 54.67 20.67
C VAL A 385 16.07 53.45 19.93
N GLU A 386 17.37 53.42 19.79
CA GLU A 386 18.06 52.28 19.18
C GLU A 386 17.90 51.00 20.03
N LYS A 387 18.11 51.07 21.35
CA LYS A 387 17.87 49.95 22.26
C LYS A 387 16.42 49.46 22.25
N TRP A 388 15.44 50.36 22.24
CA TRP A 388 14.02 50.02 22.20
C TRP A 388 13.63 49.42 20.86
N LEU A 389 14.16 49.95 19.76
CA LEU A 389 13.98 49.35 18.44
C LEU A 389 14.52 47.93 18.37
N GLN A 390 15.76 47.72 18.88
CA GLN A 390 16.37 46.40 18.91
C GLN A 390 15.59 45.42 19.80
N ALA A 391 15.18 45.86 21.00
CA ALA A 391 14.36 45.04 21.91
C ALA A 391 13.02 44.63 21.27
N THR A 392 12.33 45.58 20.61
CA THR A 392 11.06 45.32 19.90
C THR A 392 11.29 44.31 18.75
N GLU A 393 12.35 44.47 17.97
CA GLU A 393 12.69 43.56 16.88
C GLU A 393 13.02 42.15 17.39
N GLN A 394 13.72 42.05 18.52
CA GLN A 394 14.04 40.75 19.12
C GLN A 394 12.77 40.01 19.58
N ILE A 395 11.82 40.70 20.20
CA ILE A 395 10.56 40.07 20.62
C ILE A 395 9.74 39.65 19.41
N ILE A 396 9.62 40.49 18.37
CA ILE A 396 8.96 40.11 17.13
C ILE A 396 9.61 38.87 16.53
N GLN A 397 10.94 38.83 16.47
CA GLN A 397 11.67 37.69 15.93
C GLN A 397 11.42 36.42 16.74
N LYS A 398 11.37 36.51 18.09
CA LYS A 398 11.04 35.37 18.96
C LYS A 398 9.62 34.85 18.73
N LEU A 399 8.64 35.77 18.64
CA LEU A 399 7.24 35.39 18.36
C LEU A 399 7.05 34.78 16.97
N GLN A 400 7.90 35.14 16.02
CA GLN A 400 7.91 34.60 14.65
C GLN A 400 8.91 33.45 14.46
N ASP A 401 9.55 32.96 15.53
CA ASP A 401 10.47 31.84 15.46
C ASP A 401 9.74 30.59 14.95
N PRO A 402 10.19 29.96 13.85
CA PRO A 402 9.55 28.79 13.29
C PRO A 402 9.35 27.64 14.28
N VAL A 403 10.29 27.48 15.24
CA VAL A 403 10.18 26.45 16.28
C VAL A 403 9.05 26.78 17.26
N LEU A 404 8.95 28.05 17.68
CA LEU A 404 7.90 28.48 18.57
C LEU A 404 6.53 28.38 17.90
N CYS A 405 6.42 28.83 16.64
CA CYS A 405 5.21 28.71 15.84
C CYS A 405 4.77 27.26 15.71
N HIS A 406 5.69 26.35 15.39
CA HIS A 406 5.40 24.93 15.29
C HIS A 406 4.88 24.33 16.60
N LEU A 407 5.52 24.64 17.75
CA LEU A 407 5.07 24.16 19.05
C LEU A 407 3.69 24.73 19.42
N THR A 408 3.44 26.00 19.08
CA THR A 408 2.14 26.66 19.29
C THR A 408 1.04 25.98 18.44
N GLU A 409 1.33 25.64 17.19
CA GLU A 409 0.37 24.93 16.33
C GLU A 409 0.08 23.51 16.83
N LEU A 410 1.08 22.79 17.30
CA LEU A 410 0.89 21.47 17.92
C LEU A 410 -0.04 21.52 19.14
N ARG A 411 -0.02 22.64 19.89
CA ARG A 411 -0.82 22.82 21.09
C ARG A 411 -2.21 23.38 20.81
N SER A 412 -2.33 24.24 19.81
CA SER A 412 -3.56 24.99 19.53
C SER A 412 -4.48 24.30 18.50
N LYS A 413 -3.93 23.46 17.60
CA LYS A 413 -4.68 22.88 16.47
C LYS A 413 -4.65 21.35 16.52
N ALA A 414 -5.79 20.72 16.82
CA ALA A 414 -5.91 19.26 16.76
C ALA A 414 -5.64 18.70 15.36
N GLU A 415 -6.18 19.38 14.34
CA GLU A 415 -6.02 19.01 12.93
C GLU A 415 -4.54 18.95 12.50
N TYR A 416 -3.72 19.89 13.01
CA TYR A 416 -2.29 19.91 12.71
C TYR A 416 -1.56 18.73 13.33
N LEU A 417 -1.92 18.36 14.56
CA LEU A 417 -1.36 17.17 15.23
C LEU A 417 -1.75 15.88 14.50
N GLU A 418 -3.01 15.76 14.08
CA GLU A 418 -3.50 14.61 13.32
C GLU A 418 -2.81 14.52 11.95
N TYR A 419 -2.73 15.65 11.23
CA TYR A 419 -2.03 15.71 9.94
C TYR A 419 -0.57 15.26 10.07
N LEU A 420 0.18 15.84 11.01
CA LEU A 420 1.59 15.53 11.20
C LEU A 420 1.81 14.07 11.65
N SER A 421 0.94 13.58 12.54
CA SER A 421 0.98 12.18 12.98
C SER A 421 0.70 11.23 11.82
N SER A 422 -0.30 11.52 11.00
CA SER A 422 -0.65 10.76 9.80
C SER A 422 0.49 10.77 8.78
N GLU A 423 1.10 11.93 8.54
CA GLU A 423 2.26 12.05 7.64
C GLU A 423 3.42 11.15 8.10
N ILE A 424 3.75 11.20 9.39
CA ILE A 424 4.82 10.39 9.97
C ILE A 424 4.47 8.89 9.86
N TYR A 425 3.26 8.49 10.25
CA TYR A 425 2.83 7.09 10.17
C TYR A 425 2.71 6.57 8.74
N SER A 426 2.42 7.43 7.75
CA SER A 426 2.33 7.02 6.35
C SER A 426 3.59 6.33 5.84
N HIS A 427 4.77 6.76 6.31
CA HIS A 427 6.03 6.11 5.98
C HIS A 427 6.13 4.69 6.57
N LYS A 428 5.69 4.50 7.81
CA LYS A 428 5.66 3.19 8.49
C LYS A 428 4.66 2.25 7.82
N GLU A 429 3.45 2.74 7.51
CA GLU A 429 2.44 1.98 6.79
C GLU A 429 2.91 1.57 5.40
N ARG A 430 3.58 2.48 4.69
CA ARG A 430 4.17 2.16 3.38
C ARG A 430 5.19 1.03 3.47
N ALA A 431 6.07 1.06 4.47
CA ALA A 431 7.02 -0.02 4.70
C ALA A 431 6.31 -1.35 4.99
N GLU A 432 5.26 -1.32 5.81
CA GLU A 432 4.48 -2.52 6.15
C GLU A 432 3.73 -3.09 4.94
N LYS A 433 3.07 -2.24 4.13
CA LYS A 433 2.44 -2.66 2.87
C LYS A 433 3.44 -3.29 1.90
N CYS A 434 4.65 -2.73 1.80
CA CYS A 434 5.71 -3.34 1.00
C CYS A 434 6.09 -4.74 1.51
N ARG A 435 6.21 -4.95 2.84
CA ARG A 435 6.49 -6.27 3.44
C ARG A 435 5.38 -7.28 3.18
N GLN A 436 4.13 -6.88 3.35
CA GLN A 436 2.96 -7.73 3.04
C GLN A 436 2.96 -8.14 1.56
N THR A 437 3.31 -7.22 0.65
CA THR A 437 3.45 -7.54 -0.78
C THR A 437 4.58 -8.53 -1.04
N VAL A 438 5.72 -8.41 -0.33
CA VAL A 438 6.82 -9.38 -0.39
C VAL A 438 6.36 -10.77 0.05
N ASP A 439 5.58 -10.87 1.13
CA ASP A 439 5.04 -12.14 1.61
C ASP A 439 4.05 -12.76 0.63
N ALA A 440 3.17 -11.96 0.02
CA ALA A 440 2.28 -12.42 -1.04
C ALA A 440 3.04 -12.94 -2.26
N LEU A 441 4.11 -12.25 -2.69
CA LEU A 441 4.98 -12.69 -3.79
C LEU A 441 5.73 -13.98 -3.43
N ASN A 442 6.20 -14.15 -2.19
CA ASN A 442 6.82 -15.38 -1.72
C ASN A 442 5.85 -16.57 -1.76
N ASN A 443 4.60 -16.37 -1.37
CA ASN A 443 3.57 -17.42 -1.43
C ASN A 443 3.28 -17.79 -2.89
N ARG A 444 3.11 -16.81 -3.77
CA ARG A 444 2.90 -17.05 -5.21
C ARG A 444 4.07 -17.81 -5.85
N GLN A 445 5.31 -17.51 -5.45
CA GLN A 445 6.50 -18.20 -5.90
C GLN A 445 6.52 -19.67 -5.45
N LYS A 446 6.14 -19.93 -4.17
CA LYS A 446 6.01 -21.30 -3.63
C LYS A 446 4.95 -22.11 -4.37
N ASP A 447 3.80 -21.52 -4.65
CA ASP A 447 2.70 -22.19 -5.36
C ASP A 447 3.10 -22.51 -6.81
N ALA A 448 3.73 -21.56 -7.51
CA ALA A 448 4.25 -21.80 -8.85
C ALA A 448 5.31 -22.91 -8.86
N THR A 449 6.17 -22.98 -7.84
CA THR A 449 7.18 -24.05 -7.72
C THR A 449 6.54 -25.42 -7.50
N LYS A 450 5.51 -25.51 -6.65
CA LYS A 450 4.74 -26.76 -6.45
C LYS A 450 4.05 -27.21 -7.74
N GLU A 451 3.43 -26.26 -8.45
CA GLU A 451 2.78 -26.55 -9.72
C GLU A 451 3.78 -27.08 -10.76
N ILE A 452 4.97 -26.49 -10.86
CA ILE A 452 6.05 -26.99 -11.74
C ILE A 452 6.41 -28.43 -11.39
N GLN A 453 6.54 -28.78 -10.11
CA GLN A 453 6.85 -30.15 -9.70
C GLN A 453 5.76 -31.15 -10.14
N GLN A 454 4.48 -30.78 -9.94
CA GLN A 454 3.36 -31.63 -10.39
C GLN A 454 3.35 -31.80 -11.91
N LEU A 455 3.59 -30.73 -12.67
CA LEU A 455 3.66 -30.78 -14.13
C LEU A 455 4.85 -31.62 -14.63
N LEU A 456 5.98 -31.58 -13.93
CA LEU A 456 7.15 -32.43 -14.27
C LEU A 456 6.86 -33.92 -14.05
N GLU A 457 6.19 -34.26 -12.95
CA GLU A 457 5.76 -35.66 -12.71
C GLU A 457 4.74 -36.11 -13.76
N GLU A 458 3.79 -35.26 -14.16
CA GLU A 458 2.83 -35.54 -15.24
C GLU A 458 3.56 -35.76 -16.57
N ILE A 459 4.52 -34.89 -16.92
CA ILE A 459 5.32 -35.05 -18.15
C ILE A 459 6.10 -36.40 -18.14
N GLN A 460 6.68 -36.76 -16.98
CA GLN A 460 7.40 -38.03 -16.85
C GLN A 460 6.47 -39.22 -17.11
N ASN A 461 5.27 -39.21 -16.53
CA ASN A 461 4.26 -40.25 -16.72
C ASN A 461 3.83 -40.36 -18.18
N LEU A 462 3.48 -39.18 -18.79
CA LEU A 462 3.08 -39.16 -20.21
C LEU A 462 4.22 -39.57 -21.15
N ALA A 463 5.47 -39.23 -20.84
CA ALA A 463 6.63 -39.64 -21.61
C ALA A 463 6.86 -41.15 -21.53
N ALA A 464 6.67 -41.77 -20.36
CA ALA A 464 6.74 -43.23 -20.21
C ALA A 464 5.68 -43.93 -21.06
N ILE A 465 4.42 -43.45 -20.99
CA ILE A 465 3.32 -43.95 -21.81
C ILE A 465 3.66 -43.81 -23.32
N ALA A 466 4.14 -42.64 -23.75
CA ALA A 466 4.49 -42.38 -25.12
C ALA A 466 5.64 -43.31 -25.62
N LYS A 467 6.60 -43.61 -24.75
CA LYS A 467 7.69 -44.56 -25.04
C LYS A 467 7.17 -45.99 -25.24
N ASP A 468 6.23 -46.44 -24.40
CA ASP A 468 5.63 -47.77 -24.53
C ASP A 468 4.76 -47.85 -25.79
N LEU A 469 3.95 -46.84 -26.10
CA LEU A 469 3.15 -46.78 -27.33
C LEU A 469 4.05 -46.77 -28.58
N LYS A 470 5.15 -46.02 -28.56
CA LYS A 470 6.13 -45.98 -29.63
C LYS A 470 6.72 -47.38 -29.87
N SER A 471 7.19 -48.03 -28.80
CA SER A 471 7.74 -49.39 -28.90
C SER A 471 6.72 -50.38 -29.44
N PHE A 472 5.46 -50.30 -29.00
CA PHE A 472 4.37 -51.13 -29.48
C PHE A 472 4.12 -50.94 -30.99
N ILE A 473 4.07 -49.71 -31.49
CA ILE A 473 3.87 -49.40 -32.91
C ILE A 473 5.07 -49.91 -33.74
N GLU A 474 6.30 -49.60 -33.31
CA GLU A 474 7.53 -50.02 -33.98
C GLU A 474 7.59 -51.58 -34.16
N GLN A 475 7.24 -52.32 -33.08
CA GLN A 475 7.16 -53.77 -33.14
C GLN A 475 6.06 -54.28 -34.07
N ASN A 476 4.86 -53.69 -34.04
CA ASN A 476 3.76 -54.11 -34.89
C ASN A 476 4.02 -53.84 -36.38
N ILE A 477 4.62 -52.70 -36.70
CA ILE A 477 5.01 -52.38 -38.08
C ILE A 477 6.17 -53.33 -38.51
N SER A 478 7.20 -53.52 -37.66
CA SER A 478 8.34 -54.41 -37.93
C SER A 478 7.88 -55.82 -38.34
N LYS A 479 6.93 -56.40 -37.59
CA LYS A 479 6.34 -57.72 -37.91
C LYS A 479 5.73 -57.81 -39.33
N ARG A 480 5.14 -56.69 -39.80
CA ARG A 480 4.53 -56.60 -41.14
C ARG A 480 5.57 -56.47 -42.27
N TYR A 481 6.81 -56.11 -41.95
CA TYR A 481 7.92 -55.91 -42.86
C TYR A 481 9.07 -56.93 -42.62
N ASN A 482 8.74 -58.17 -42.38
CA ASN A 482 9.72 -59.25 -42.16
C ASN A 482 10.74 -58.94 -41.05
N ASN A 483 10.30 -58.38 -39.92
CA ASN A 483 11.12 -58.00 -38.79
C ASN A 483 12.18 -56.92 -39.10
N ARG A 484 11.96 -56.12 -40.12
CA ARG A 484 12.80 -54.99 -40.47
C ARG A 484 12.72 -53.95 -39.38
N LYS A 485 13.87 -53.34 -39.00
CA LYS A 485 13.92 -52.31 -37.96
C LYS A 485 13.07 -51.07 -38.36
N VAL A 486 12.19 -50.67 -37.49
CA VAL A 486 11.36 -49.47 -37.65
C VAL A 486 11.70 -48.48 -36.52
N ASN A 487 11.91 -47.21 -36.86
CA ASN A 487 12.16 -46.16 -35.91
C ASN A 487 11.13 -45.05 -36.13
N ILE A 488 10.43 -44.65 -35.08
CA ILE A 488 9.60 -43.44 -35.08
C ILE A 488 10.48 -42.28 -34.62
N VAL A 489 10.75 -41.33 -35.53
CA VAL A 489 11.63 -40.18 -35.29
C VAL A 489 10.81 -38.90 -35.13
N GLY A 490 11.37 -37.86 -34.49
CA GLY A 490 10.70 -36.57 -34.32
C GLY A 490 9.61 -36.57 -33.25
N SER A 491 9.52 -37.63 -32.44
CA SER A 491 8.78 -37.56 -31.19
C SER A 491 9.68 -36.89 -30.13
N THR A 492 9.27 -35.76 -29.59
CA THR A 492 9.97 -35.05 -28.48
C THR A 492 9.97 -35.86 -27.16
N VAL A 493 9.99 -37.19 -27.26
CA VAL A 493 10.01 -38.13 -26.13
C VAL A 493 11.45 -38.42 -25.68
N THR A 494 12.44 -37.70 -26.15
CA THR A 494 13.76 -37.65 -25.54
C THR A 494 13.75 -36.60 -24.44
N ILE A 495 13.60 -37.05 -23.22
CA ILE A 495 13.88 -36.31 -21.98
C ILE A 495 15.38 -36.32 -21.76
#